data_4be8dc577fe3013809fb02dd8a6be0c6
#
_entry.id   4be8dc577fe3013809fb02dd8a6be0c6
#
_cell.length_a   1.000
_cell.length_b   1.000
_cell.length_c   1.000
_cell.angle_alpha   90.00
_cell.angle_beta   90.00
_cell.angle_gamma   90.00
#
_symmetry.space_group_name_H-M   'P 1'
#
loop_
_entity.id
_entity.type
_entity.pdbx_description
1 polymer ?
#
loop_
_entity_poly.entity_id
_entity_poly.type
_entity_poly.pdbx_seq_one_letter_code
_entity_poly.pdbx_strand_id
1 'polypeptide(L)'
;RELAAEAGGEERLAELPQWTELLQSRRQGADDLLAVPLEAPASISMASVRVPLEVTSALLTGVPVAFHAGIDDVLLAGLAAAVVEWRAGGSAVLVDVEGHGRVPLSGGEDLSRTVGWFTSSYPVRLDVGAVDLSDVRVGGVAAGRVVKRVKEQLRAVPGDGLGFGMLRYLNPETAPELAALPAAQIGFNYLGRFGPAVEAASTGWSPAGDDMAGDVGGDSPVMHALEVLGAVHDRAEGPELTLTVAWPEALLDESGARALLDGWAAMLAGLVAHVSGAGGGYTPSDFPLVALDQSRVEELEAEVPGLVDVLPVSPLQEGLLFHALFDEQGTDVYVEQLILGLEGPVDPAILRSSWQALLD
;
A
#
# COMPACT_ATOMS: atom_id res chain seq x y z
N ARG A 1 -6.97 13.42 -25.07
CA ARG A 1 -7.55 14.79 -25.03
C ARG A 1 -8.19 15.04 -23.67
N GLU A 2 -8.95 14.09 -23.12
CA GLU A 2 -9.61 14.17 -21.81
C GLU A 2 -8.60 14.36 -20.68
N LEU A 3 -7.59 13.51 -20.59
CA LEU A 3 -6.49 13.68 -19.62
C LEU A 3 -5.82 15.06 -19.67
N ALA A 4 -5.61 15.59 -20.87
CA ALA A 4 -5.02 16.93 -21.04
C ALA A 4 -5.99 18.07 -20.64
N ALA A 5 -7.28 17.86 -20.79
CA ALA A 5 -8.29 18.82 -20.31
C ALA A 5 -8.41 18.76 -18.79
N GLU A 6 -8.42 17.58 -18.21
CA GLU A 6 -8.48 17.38 -16.76
C GLU A 6 -7.21 17.90 -16.06
N ALA A 7 -6.04 17.81 -16.70
CA ALA A 7 -4.77 18.34 -16.18
C ALA A 7 -4.81 19.86 -15.87
N GLY A 8 -5.70 20.62 -16.52
CA GLY A 8 -5.95 22.05 -16.27
C GLY A 8 -7.13 22.31 -15.33
N GLY A 9 -7.81 21.27 -14.84
CA GLY A 9 -8.96 21.39 -13.96
C GLY A 9 -8.56 21.82 -12.53
N GLU A 10 -9.48 22.54 -11.84
CA GLU A 10 -9.24 23.05 -10.49
C GLU A 10 -8.89 21.94 -9.49
N GLU A 11 -9.52 20.77 -9.61
CA GLU A 11 -9.29 19.62 -8.74
C GLU A 11 -7.85 19.12 -8.86
N ARG A 12 -7.33 18.94 -10.09
CA ARG A 12 -5.95 18.51 -10.30
C ARG A 12 -4.94 19.58 -9.93
N LEU A 13 -5.23 20.85 -10.22
CA LEU A 13 -4.37 21.95 -9.80
C LEU A 13 -4.28 22.09 -8.27
N ALA A 14 -5.31 21.71 -7.54
CA ALA A 14 -5.30 21.70 -6.08
C ALA A 14 -4.34 20.66 -5.48
N GLU A 15 -3.94 19.64 -6.25
CA GLU A 15 -2.94 18.63 -5.84
C GLU A 15 -1.50 19.15 -5.90
N LEU A 16 -1.21 20.18 -6.72
CA LEU A 16 0.15 20.66 -6.99
C LEU A 16 0.96 21.00 -5.72
N PRO A 17 0.41 21.69 -4.71
CA PRO A 17 1.15 22.00 -3.49
C PRO A 17 1.60 20.73 -2.73
N GLN A 18 0.76 19.69 -2.70
CA GLN A 18 1.06 18.44 -2.01
C GLN A 18 2.19 17.68 -2.74
N TRP A 19 2.15 17.62 -4.08
CA TRP A 19 3.22 17.03 -4.89
C TRP A 19 4.55 17.79 -4.72
N THR A 20 4.48 19.11 -4.71
CA THR A 20 5.65 19.96 -4.52
C THR A 20 6.27 19.76 -3.13
N GLU A 21 5.45 19.72 -2.08
CA GLU A 21 5.91 19.47 -0.72
C GLU A 21 6.53 18.08 -0.57
N LEU A 22 5.88 17.04 -1.12
CA LEU A 22 6.37 15.67 -1.09
C LEU A 22 7.78 15.58 -1.70
N LEU A 23 8.00 16.17 -2.87
CA LEU A 23 9.28 16.13 -3.57
C LEU A 23 10.34 17.03 -2.91
N GLN A 24 9.96 18.20 -2.38
CA GLN A 24 10.87 19.10 -1.66
C GLN A 24 11.28 18.56 -0.29
N SER A 25 10.45 17.72 0.34
CA SER A 25 10.76 17.11 1.63
C SER A 25 11.94 16.13 1.57
N ARG A 26 12.40 15.78 0.37
CA ARG A 26 13.62 15.01 0.15
C ARG A 26 14.82 15.78 0.71
N ARG A 27 15.49 15.23 1.71
CA ARG A 27 16.74 15.77 2.22
C ARG A 27 17.86 15.40 1.26
N GLN A 28 18.40 16.42 0.52
CA GLN A 28 19.57 16.21 -0.35
C GLN A 28 20.68 15.49 0.41
N GLY A 29 21.19 14.41 -0.19
CA GLY A 29 22.27 13.57 0.35
C GLY A 29 21.84 12.51 1.37
N ALA A 30 20.71 12.65 2.08
CA ALA A 30 20.22 11.63 2.99
C ALA A 30 19.24 10.66 2.34
N ASP A 31 18.50 11.11 1.32
CA ASP A 31 17.52 10.30 0.58
C ASP A 31 18.06 9.87 -0.80
N ASP A 32 19.30 10.28 -1.18
CA ASP A 32 19.94 9.86 -2.42
C ASP A 32 20.55 8.46 -2.27
N LEU A 33 20.14 7.56 -3.15
CA LEU A 33 20.71 6.21 -3.22
C LEU A 33 22.09 6.21 -3.85
N LEU A 34 22.22 6.95 -4.93
CA LEU A 34 23.40 6.96 -5.79
C LEU A 34 23.65 8.40 -6.28
N ALA A 35 24.90 8.81 -6.26
CA ALA A 35 25.32 10.18 -6.60
C ALA A 35 25.58 10.42 -8.11
N VAL A 36 24.89 9.69 -9.01
CA VAL A 36 25.20 9.70 -10.44
C VAL A 36 23.99 10.12 -11.28
N PRO A 37 24.18 10.99 -12.29
CA PRO A 37 23.13 11.31 -13.27
C PRO A 37 22.79 10.09 -14.14
N LEU A 38 21.49 9.85 -14.36
CA LEU A 38 20.96 8.73 -15.15
C LEU A 38 20.95 9.01 -16.68
N GLU A 39 21.87 9.82 -17.19
CA GLU A 39 21.81 10.36 -18.56
C GLU A 39 22.44 9.48 -19.66
N ALA A 40 23.08 8.35 -19.35
CA ALA A 40 23.76 7.53 -20.36
C ALA A 40 23.06 6.17 -20.56
N PRO A 41 22.98 5.66 -21.81
CA PRO A 41 22.62 4.28 -22.05
C PRO A 41 23.64 3.37 -21.35
N ALA A 42 23.15 2.45 -20.54
CA ALA A 42 23.97 1.59 -19.71
C ALA A 42 23.56 0.13 -19.90
N SER A 43 24.52 -0.80 -19.77
CA SER A 43 24.20 -2.21 -19.61
C SER A 43 23.39 -2.38 -18.35
N ILE A 44 22.24 -3.05 -18.45
CA ILE A 44 21.35 -3.34 -17.32
C ILE A 44 21.63 -4.76 -16.85
N SER A 45 21.95 -4.90 -15.58
CA SER A 45 21.99 -6.18 -14.89
C SER A 45 20.73 -6.38 -14.06
N MET A 46 20.37 -7.65 -13.83
CA MET A 46 19.18 -8.03 -13.10
C MET A 46 19.48 -9.20 -12.17
N ALA A 47 18.89 -9.18 -10.98
CA ALA A 47 18.89 -10.29 -10.06
C ALA A 47 17.50 -10.50 -9.47
N SER A 48 17.21 -11.76 -9.12
CA SER A 48 15.93 -12.11 -8.53
C SER A 48 16.11 -13.04 -7.33
N VAL A 49 15.16 -12.96 -6.40
CA VAL A 49 15.04 -13.91 -5.28
C VAL A 49 13.61 -14.43 -5.20
N ARG A 50 13.46 -15.71 -4.90
CA ARG A 50 12.17 -16.34 -4.65
C ARG A 50 11.88 -16.35 -3.17
N VAL A 51 10.71 -15.84 -2.80
CA VAL A 51 10.24 -15.85 -1.42
C VAL A 51 9.64 -17.23 -1.10
N PRO A 52 9.97 -17.84 0.05
CA PRO A 52 9.42 -19.14 0.43
C PRO A 52 7.89 -19.18 0.39
N LEU A 53 7.33 -20.32 -0.01
CA LEU A 53 5.89 -20.53 -0.19
C LEU A 53 5.07 -20.11 1.05
N GLU A 54 5.52 -20.49 2.24
CA GLU A 54 4.83 -20.17 3.49
C GLU A 54 4.76 -18.66 3.73
N VAL A 55 5.87 -17.96 3.46
CA VAL A 55 5.94 -16.50 3.56
C VAL A 55 5.07 -15.85 2.48
N THR A 56 5.17 -16.32 1.23
CA THR A 56 4.35 -15.82 0.12
C THR A 56 2.86 -15.94 0.42
N SER A 57 2.42 -17.11 0.89
CA SER A 57 1.01 -17.36 1.22
C SER A 57 0.51 -16.40 2.32
N ALA A 58 1.31 -16.19 3.36
CA ALA A 58 0.98 -15.26 4.44
C ALA A 58 0.96 -13.79 3.97
N LEU A 59 1.88 -13.38 3.09
CA LEU A 59 1.91 -12.04 2.48
C LEU A 59 0.68 -11.76 1.62
N LEU A 60 0.12 -12.78 0.99
CA LEU A 60 -1.07 -12.65 0.13
C LEU A 60 -2.39 -12.69 0.91
N THR A 61 -2.39 -13.16 2.14
CA THR A 61 -3.62 -13.40 2.91
C THR A 61 -3.57 -12.80 4.31
N GLY A 62 -2.76 -13.34 5.20
CA GLY A 62 -2.76 -13.00 6.62
C GLY A 62 -2.28 -11.58 6.90
N VAL A 63 -1.19 -11.14 6.27
CA VAL A 63 -0.62 -9.81 6.54
C VAL A 63 -1.54 -8.68 6.06
N PRO A 64 -2.09 -8.71 4.83
CA PRO A 64 -3.06 -7.72 4.40
C PRO A 64 -4.29 -7.63 5.31
N VAL A 65 -4.84 -8.77 5.71
CA VAL A 65 -6.01 -8.81 6.61
C VAL A 65 -5.68 -8.24 7.98
N ALA A 66 -4.51 -8.58 8.56
CA ALA A 66 -4.12 -8.12 9.89
C ALA A 66 -3.94 -6.59 9.99
N PHE A 67 -3.61 -5.92 8.88
CA PHE A 67 -3.38 -4.48 8.82
C PHE A 67 -4.43 -3.72 8.00
N HIS A 68 -5.49 -4.36 7.52
CA HIS A 68 -6.45 -3.74 6.59
C HIS A 68 -5.76 -3.07 5.40
N ALA A 69 -4.75 -3.75 4.83
CA ALA A 69 -3.82 -3.23 3.84
C ALA A 69 -3.90 -3.99 2.52
N GLY A 70 -3.41 -3.40 1.44
CA GLY A 70 -3.15 -4.09 0.18
C GLY A 70 -1.81 -4.83 0.19
N ILE A 71 -1.62 -5.72 -0.78
CA ILE A 71 -0.32 -6.39 -0.98
C ILE A 71 0.78 -5.37 -1.30
N ASP A 72 0.46 -4.32 -2.06
CA ASP A 72 1.39 -3.26 -2.42
C ASP A 72 1.90 -2.50 -1.18
N ASP A 73 1.00 -2.22 -0.21
CA ASP A 73 1.36 -1.59 1.06
C ASP A 73 2.41 -2.43 1.80
N VAL A 74 2.21 -3.75 1.83
CA VAL A 74 3.10 -4.70 2.51
C VAL A 74 4.45 -4.82 1.80
N LEU A 75 4.45 -4.95 0.48
CA LEU A 75 5.67 -5.05 -0.31
C LEU A 75 6.50 -3.77 -0.22
N LEU A 76 5.86 -2.61 -0.30
CA LEU A 76 6.49 -1.30 -0.15
C LEU A 76 7.00 -1.05 1.27
N ALA A 77 6.29 -1.51 2.30
CA ALA A 77 6.77 -1.43 3.69
C ALA A 77 8.07 -2.23 3.88
N GLY A 78 8.11 -3.46 3.37
CA GLY A 78 9.32 -4.29 3.37
C GLY A 78 10.46 -3.68 2.56
N LEU A 79 10.17 -3.14 1.35
CA LEU A 79 11.15 -2.48 0.50
C LEU A 79 11.75 -1.24 1.16
N ALA A 80 10.90 -0.36 1.70
CA ALA A 80 11.35 0.86 2.36
C ALA A 80 12.29 0.55 3.53
N ALA A 81 11.94 -0.44 4.37
CA ALA A 81 12.78 -0.88 5.48
C ALA A 81 14.12 -1.45 4.98
N ALA A 82 14.09 -2.27 3.92
CA ALA A 82 15.29 -2.86 3.33
C ALA A 82 16.21 -1.81 2.71
N VAL A 83 15.68 -0.84 1.97
CA VAL A 83 16.47 0.25 1.39
C VAL A 83 17.11 1.12 2.46
N VAL A 84 16.37 1.47 3.51
CA VAL A 84 16.90 2.27 4.63
C VAL A 84 18.04 1.52 5.34
N GLU A 85 17.89 0.23 5.58
CA GLU A 85 18.95 -0.59 6.18
C GLU A 85 20.16 -0.73 5.25
N TRP A 86 19.93 -1.06 3.97
CA TRP A 86 20.98 -1.25 2.98
C TRP A 86 21.82 0.01 2.75
N ARG A 87 21.17 1.16 2.74
CA ARG A 87 21.84 2.47 2.62
C ARG A 87 22.59 2.89 3.88
N ALA A 88 22.29 2.29 5.03
CA ALA A 88 22.83 2.63 6.34
C ALA A 88 22.69 4.12 6.71
N GLY A 89 21.57 4.76 6.28
CA GLY A 89 21.34 6.17 6.60
C GLY A 89 19.93 6.67 6.25
N GLY A 90 19.47 7.66 7.00
CA GLY A 90 18.13 8.22 6.88
C GLY A 90 17.04 7.27 7.38
N SER A 91 15.77 7.68 7.25
CA SER A 91 14.59 6.87 7.61
C SER A 91 13.59 6.78 6.46
N ALA A 92 13.86 7.46 5.35
CA ALA A 92 12.92 7.61 4.25
C ALA A 92 13.57 7.31 2.89
N VAL A 93 12.76 6.90 1.94
CA VAL A 93 13.11 6.69 0.55
C VAL A 93 12.02 7.27 -0.36
N LEU A 94 12.41 7.88 -1.47
CA LEU A 94 11.50 8.31 -2.52
C LEU A 94 11.43 7.23 -3.60
N VAL A 95 10.21 6.77 -3.88
CA VAL A 95 9.93 5.67 -4.82
C VAL A 95 8.88 6.14 -5.81
N ASP A 96 9.09 5.93 -7.10
CA ASP A 96 8.01 6.02 -8.08
C ASP A 96 7.23 4.71 -8.08
N VAL A 97 5.95 4.80 -7.76
CA VAL A 97 5.05 3.64 -7.72
C VAL A 97 4.24 3.60 -9.01
N GLU A 98 4.24 2.44 -9.66
CA GLU A 98 3.39 2.22 -10.83
C GLU A 98 2.00 1.73 -10.41
N GLY A 99 0.97 2.35 -11.00
CA GLY A 99 -0.42 1.95 -10.90
C GLY A 99 -0.99 1.52 -12.25
N HIS A 100 -2.08 0.79 -12.25
CA HIS A 100 -2.73 0.34 -13.50
C HIS A 100 -3.32 1.48 -14.33
N GLY A 101 -3.51 2.69 -13.77
CA GLY A 101 -3.98 3.89 -14.45
C GLY A 101 -5.40 3.81 -15.06
N ARG A 102 -6.15 2.74 -14.77
CA ARG A 102 -7.54 2.55 -15.26
C ARG A 102 -8.54 3.13 -14.27
N VAL A 103 -8.26 4.33 -13.80
CA VAL A 103 -9.14 5.07 -12.91
C VAL A 103 -10.12 5.85 -13.74
N PRO A 104 -11.42 5.85 -13.39
CA PRO A 104 -12.40 6.71 -14.08
C PRO A 104 -11.97 8.17 -13.99
N LEU A 105 -11.97 8.86 -15.11
CA LEU A 105 -11.81 10.32 -15.15
C LEU A 105 -13.09 11.00 -14.65
N SER A 106 -13.08 12.32 -14.53
CA SER A 106 -14.24 13.12 -14.12
C SER A 106 -15.49 12.92 -15.01
N GLY A 107 -15.29 12.44 -16.24
CA GLY A 107 -16.37 12.05 -17.18
C GLY A 107 -17.02 10.69 -16.87
N GLY A 108 -16.46 9.89 -15.96
CA GLY A 108 -17.01 8.58 -15.58
C GLY A 108 -16.80 7.48 -16.61
N GLU A 109 -15.79 7.59 -17.48
CA GLU A 109 -15.49 6.60 -18.52
C GLU A 109 -15.11 5.24 -17.92
N ASP A 110 -15.75 4.18 -18.39
CA ASP A 110 -15.37 2.80 -18.07
C ASP A 110 -14.22 2.33 -18.97
N LEU A 111 -13.02 2.27 -18.40
CA LEU A 111 -11.80 1.81 -19.08
C LEU A 111 -11.55 0.30 -18.95
N SER A 112 -12.41 -0.45 -18.26
CA SER A 112 -12.18 -1.87 -17.93
C SER A 112 -11.98 -2.76 -19.16
N ARG A 113 -12.62 -2.44 -20.27
CA ARG A 113 -12.56 -3.17 -21.56
C ARG A 113 -11.79 -2.45 -22.65
N THR A 114 -11.13 -1.34 -22.33
CA THR A 114 -10.37 -0.56 -23.31
C THR A 114 -8.97 -1.15 -23.49
N VAL A 115 -8.60 -1.46 -24.74
CA VAL A 115 -7.23 -1.90 -25.05
C VAL A 115 -6.31 -0.69 -25.11
N GLY A 116 -5.21 -0.74 -24.36
CA GLY A 116 -4.21 0.32 -24.33
C GLY A 116 -3.30 0.21 -23.12
N TRP A 117 -2.20 0.96 -23.14
CA TRP A 117 -1.29 1.13 -22.02
C TRP A 117 -1.77 2.31 -21.18
N PHE A 118 -2.24 2.04 -19.97
CA PHE A 118 -2.79 3.05 -19.06
C PHE A 118 -1.95 3.24 -17.79
N THR A 119 -0.84 2.51 -17.66
CA THR A 119 0.05 2.61 -16.50
C THR A 119 0.34 4.07 -16.17
N SER A 120 0.13 4.42 -14.92
CA SER A 120 0.52 5.69 -14.32
C SER A 120 1.68 5.47 -13.37
N SER A 121 2.53 6.47 -13.22
CA SER A 121 3.62 6.45 -12.23
C SER A 121 3.60 7.76 -11.44
N TYR A 122 3.80 7.67 -10.14
CA TYR A 122 3.80 8.81 -9.24
C TYR A 122 4.75 8.59 -8.06
N PRO A 123 5.40 9.66 -7.57
CA PRO A 123 6.34 9.56 -6.48
C PRO A 123 5.63 9.42 -5.13
N VAL A 124 6.19 8.57 -4.28
CA VAL A 124 5.78 8.43 -2.88
C VAL A 124 7.03 8.47 -2.00
N ARG A 125 7.01 9.28 -0.96
CA ARG A 125 8.05 9.29 0.05
C ARG A 125 7.68 8.36 1.19
N LEU A 126 8.38 7.24 1.29
CA LEU A 126 8.17 6.22 2.31
C LEU A 126 9.15 6.43 3.47
N ASP A 127 8.64 6.83 4.62
CA ASP A 127 9.42 7.08 5.84
C ASP A 127 9.07 6.03 6.90
N VAL A 128 9.96 5.08 7.12
CA VAL A 128 9.78 4.02 8.12
C VAL A 128 9.90 4.55 9.57
N GLY A 129 10.38 5.79 9.73
CA GLY A 129 10.59 6.41 11.04
C GLY A 129 11.86 5.91 11.75
N ALA A 130 12.05 6.38 12.97
CA ALA A 130 13.16 5.97 13.82
C ALA A 130 12.82 4.62 14.48
N VAL A 131 12.98 3.52 13.74
CA VAL A 131 12.73 2.15 14.21
C VAL A 131 14.01 1.32 14.18
N ASP A 132 14.06 0.30 15.03
CA ASP A 132 15.10 -0.72 14.97
C ASP A 132 14.77 -1.71 13.83
N LEU A 133 15.55 -1.65 12.75
CA LEU A 133 15.35 -2.52 11.59
C LEU A 133 15.70 -3.98 11.89
N SER A 134 16.54 -4.26 12.89
CA SER A 134 16.77 -5.63 13.34
C SER A 134 15.54 -6.22 14.03
N ASP A 135 14.74 -5.40 14.72
CA ASP A 135 13.46 -5.80 15.30
C ASP A 135 12.41 -6.07 14.20
N VAL A 136 12.43 -5.29 13.10
CA VAL A 136 11.59 -5.57 11.92
C VAL A 136 11.89 -6.95 11.35
N ARG A 137 13.17 -7.31 11.18
CA ARG A 137 13.60 -8.61 10.61
C ARG A 137 13.11 -9.81 11.40
N VAL A 138 13.01 -9.68 12.72
CA VAL A 138 12.58 -10.78 13.61
C VAL A 138 11.08 -10.75 13.92
N GLY A 139 10.34 -9.82 13.34
CA GLY A 139 8.89 -9.70 13.53
C GLY A 139 8.49 -9.04 14.85
N GLY A 140 9.34 -8.20 15.41
CA GLY A 140 9.04 -7.44 16.62
C GLY A 140 8.06 -6.29 16.39
N VAL A 141 7.87 -5.44 17.40
CA VAL A 141 6.89 -4.33 17.36
C VAL A 141 7.20 -3.31 16.25
N ALA A 142 8.48 -3.12 15.90
CA ALA A 142 8.88 -2.23 14.82
C ALA A 142 8.29 -2.65 13.46
N ALA A 143 8.08 -3.95 13.22
CA ALA A 143 7.49 -4.45 11.98
C ALA A 143 6.06 -3.91 11.76
N GLY A 144 5.22 -3.97 12.79
CA GLY A 144 3.87 -3.42 12.73
C GLY A 144 3.85 -1.90 12.53
N ARG A 145 4.76 -1.17 13.19
CA ARG A 145 4.89 0.29 13.03
C ARG A 145 5.27 0.66 11.60
N VAL A 146 6.18 -0.08 10.98
CA VAL A 146 6.59 0.18 9.58
C VAL A 146 5.42 0.00 8.63
N VAL A 147 4.66 -1.10 8.74
CA VAL A 147 3.48 -1.34 7.88
C VAL A 147 2.45 -0.22 8.05
N LYS A 148 2.07 0.10 9.31
CA LYS A 148 1.09 1.14 9.59
C LYS A 148 1.50 2.50 9.03
N ARG A 149 2.78 2.90 9.19
CA ARG A 149 3.31 4.18 8.67
C ARG A 149 3.31 4.23 7.15
N VAL A 150 3.79 3.18 6.49
CA VAL A 150 3.85 3.12 5.03
C VAL A 150 2.44 3.12 4.44
N LYS A 151 1.51 2.35 5.01
CA LYS A 151 0.10 2.36 4.61
C LYS A 151 -0.50 3.77 4.65
N GLU A 152 -0.33 4.51 5.74
CA GLU A 152 -0.85 5.88 5.85
C GLU A 152 -0.23 6.84 4.83
N GLN A 153 1.06 6.70 4.54
CA GLN A 153 1.73 7.51 3.52
C GLN A 153 1.20 7.22 2.11
N LEU A 154 0.90 5.96 1.81
CA LEU A 154 0.27 5.58 0.55
C LEU A 154 -1.17 6.06 0.44
N ARG A 155 -1.93 6.09 1.55
CA ARG A 155 -3.30 6.66 1.60
C ARG A 155 -3.30 8.18 1.54
N ALA A 156 -2.20 8.84 1.90
CA ALA A 156 -2.03 10.30 1.83
C ALA A 156 -1.64 10.79 0.42
N VAL A 157 -1.40 9.89 -0.55
CA VAL A 157 -1.15 10.27 -1.94
C VAL A 157 -2.35 11.03 -2.49
N PRO A 158 -2.17 12.20 -3.13
CA PRO A 158 -3.27 12.98 -3.69
C PRO A 158 -4.09 12.17 -4.72
N GLY A 159 -5.38 12.09 -4.50
CA GLY A 159 -6.31 11.39 -5.38
C GLY A 159 -5.93 9.91 -5.54
N ASP A 160 -5.60 9.55 -6.77
CA ASP A 160 -5.24 8.20 -7.21
C ASP A 160 -3.79 8.12 -7.75
N GLY A 161 -3.00 9.17 -7.55
CA GLY A 161 -1.66 9.32 -8.12
C GLY A 161 -1.62 9.74 -9.58
N LEU A 162 -2.72 9.60 -10.34
CA LEU A 162 -2.78 9.95 -11.76
C LEU A 162 -2.54 11.45 -11.99
N GLY A 163 -2.95 12.30 -11.04
CA GLY A 163 -2.78 13.74 -11.08
C GLY A 163 -1.32 14.18 -11.22
N PHE A 164 -0.37 13.46 -10.61
CA PHE A 164 1.06 13.77 -10.79
C PHE A 164 1.48 13.75 -12.24
N GLY A 165 1.18 12.67 -12.97
CA GLY A 165 1.52 12.54 -14.38
C GLY A 165 0.83 13.59 -15.26
N MET A 166 -0.42 13.93 -14.94
CA MET A 166 -1.15 14.98 -15.64
C MET A 166 -0.49 16.35 -15.44
N LEU A 167 -0.18 16.74 -14.21
CA LEU A 167 0.47 18.01 -13.87
C LEU A 167 1.89 18.10 -14.38
N ARG A 168 2.63 16.98 -14.37
CA ARG A 168 4.04 16.90 -14.76
C ARG A 168 4.27 16.91 -16.26
N TYR A 169 3.35 16.29 -17.05
CA TYR A 169 3.55 16.04 -18.47
C TYR A 169 2.50 16.66 -19.38
N LEU A 170 1.29 16.92 -18.90
CA LEU A 170 0.19 17.37 -19.73
C LEU A 170 -0.25 18.82 -19.47
N ASN A 171 0.16 19.41 -18.32
CA ASN A 171 -0.14 20.80 -18.00
C ASN A 171 1.11 21.67 -18.22
N PRO A 172 1.13 22.58 -19.23
CA PRO A 172 2.29 23.39 -19.55
C PRO A 172 2.66 24.43 -18.47
N GLU A 173 1.73 24.78 -17.59
CA GLU A 173 1.97 25.75 -16.51
C GLU A 173 2.68 25.12 -15.31
N THR A 174 2.31 23.90 -14.95
CA THR A 174 2.86 23.19 -13.77
C THR A 174 4.06 22.29 -14.10
N ALA A 175 4.17 21.83 -15.35
CA ALA A 175 5.23 20.93 -15.79
C ALA A 175 6.65 21.46 -15.50
N PRO A 176 7.01 22.73 -15.73
CA PRO A 176 8.35 23.25 -15.44
C PRO A 176 8.69 23.23 -13.95
N GLU A 177 7.71 23.50 -13.06
CA GLU A 177 7.89 23.49 -11.62
C GLU A 177 8.20 22.07 -11.14
N LEU A 178 7.35 21.11 -11.48
CA LEU A 178 7.55 19.70 -11.10
C LEU A 178 8.80 19.09 -11.76
N ALA A 179 9.20 19.56 -12.96
CA ALA A 179 10.41 19.12 -13.63
C ALA A 179 11.70 19.52 -12.91
N ALA A 180 11.66 20.65 -12.19
CA ALA A 180 12.81 21.16 -11.46
C ALA A 180 13.02 20.47 -10.10
N LEU A 181 12.06 19.67 -9.66
CA LEU A 181 12.13 18.94 -8.38
C LEU A 181 12.88 17.61 -8.53
N PRO A 182 13.42 17.07 -7.43
CA PRO A 182 14.11 15.79 -7.45
C PRO A 182 13.21 14.65 -7.93
N ALA A 183 13.70 13.79 -8.81
CA ALA A 183 13.04 12.57 -9.24
C ALA A 183 13.37 11.40 -8.30
N ALA A 184 12.48 10.41 -8.23
CA ALA A 184 12.76 9.16 -7.54
C ALA A 184 13.90 8.40 -8.25
N GLN A 185 14.74 7.72 -7.46
CA GLN A 185 15.80 6.85 -7.98
C GLN A 185 15.41 5.38 -7.99
N ILE A 186 14.26 5.04 -7.42
CA ILE A 186 13.68 3.69 -7.42
C ILE A 186 12.33 3.75 -8.12
N GLY A 187 12.14 2.88 -9.11
CA GLY A 187 10.83 2.51 -9.64
C GLY A 187 10.35 1.24 -8.96
N PHE A 188 9.09 1.18 -8.56
CA PHE A 188 8.46 -0.01 -7.99
C PHE A 188 7.22 -0.38 -8.78
N ASN A 189 7.13 -1.65 -9.17
CA ASN A 189 5.96 -2.21 -9.83
C ASN A 189 5.62 -3.60 -9.25
N TYR A 190 4.39 -3.78 -8.82
CA TYR A 190 3.84 -5.09 -8.53
C TYR A 190 3.00 -5.56 -9.71
N LEU A 191 3.52 -6.56 -10.42
CA LEU A 191 2.91 -7.08 -11.67
C LEU A 191 1.64 -7.91 -11.42
N GLY A 192 1.32 -8.16 -10.15
CA GLY A 192 0.14 -8.94 -9.79
C GLY A 192 0.39 -10.44 -9.69
N ARG A 193 -0.71 -11.21 -9.75
CA ARG A 193 -0.70 -12.66 -9.62
C ARG A 193 -1.07 -13.32 -10.93
N PHE A 194 -0.20 -14.20 -11.41
CA PHE A 194 -0.36 -14.95 -12.65
C PHE A 194 -0.82 -16.37 -12.33
N GLY A 195 -1.96 -16.76 -12.91
CA GLY A 195 -2.51 -18.10 -12.76
C GLY A 195 -1.61 -19.18 -13.39
N PRO A 196 -1.91 -20.46 -13.12
CA PRO A 196 -1.12 -21.57 -13.65
C PRO A 196 -1.19 -21.58 -15.19
N ALA A 197 -0.04 -21.84 -15.82
CA ALA A 197 0.09 -21.93 -17.29
C ALA A 197 -0.85 -22.96 -17.95
N VAL A 198 -1.53 -23.79 -17.14
CA VAL A 198 -2.48 -24.82 -17.59
C VAL A 198 -3.74 -24.22 -18.22
N GLU A 199 -4.21 -23.04 -17.79
CA GLU A 199 -5.36 -22.37 -18.44
C GLU A 199 -5.01 -21.86 -19.83
N ALA A 200 -3.75 -21.45 -20.07
CA ALA A 200 -3.27 -21.05 -21.38
C ALA A 200 -3.25 -22.21 -22.38
N ALA A 201 -3.01 -23.44 -21.92
CA ALA A 201 -3.03 -24.64 -22.76
C ALA A 201 -4.44 -24.98 -23.29
N SER A 202 -5.50 -24.63 -22.57
CA SER A 202 -6.90 -24.85 -22.98
C SER A 202 -7.37 -23.84 -24.04
N THR A 203 -6.71 -22.68 -24.15
CA THR A 203 -7.05 -21.60 -25.10
C THR A 203 -6.16 -21.65 -26.37
N GLY A 204 -5.18 -22.53 -26.44
CA GLY A 204 -4.23 -22.62 -27.54
C GLY A 204 -3.17 -21.51 -27.56
N TRP A 205 -3.11 -20.67 -26.51
CA TRP A 205 -2.11 -19.62 -26.31
C TRP A 205 -1.39 -19.85 -25.01
N SER A 206 -0.06 -19.76 -25.02
CA SER A 206 0.77 -19.78 -23.81
C SER A 206 1.82 -18.65 -23.88
N PRO A 207 2.22 -18.12 -22.73
CA PRO A 207 3.37 -17.22 -22.68
C PRO A 207 4.60 -17.91 -23.30
N ALA A 208 5.42 -17.17 -24.05
CA ALA A 208 6.55 -17.72 -24.80
C ALA A 208 7.75 -18.13 -23.92
N GLY A 209 7.66 -17.99 -22.61
CA GLY A 209 8.69 -18.34 -21.62
C GLY A 209 8.55 -17.52 -20.34
N ASP A 210 9.36 -17.85 -19.35
CA ASP A 210 9.43 -17.11 -18.08
C ASP A 210 10.11 -15.72 -18.20
N ASP A 211 10.64 -15.40 -19.40
CA ASP A 211 11.29 -14.12 -19.68
C ASP A 211 10.24 -13.01 -19.93
N MET A 212 9.56 -12.61 -18.87
CA MET A 212 8.75 -11.38 -18.88
C MET A 212 9.60 -10.10 -18.82
N ALA A 213 10.89 -10.21 -18.55
CA ALA A 213 11.85 -9.15 -18.78
C ALA A 213 12.07 -9.04 -20.30
N GLY A 214 11.27 -8.19 -20.95
CA GLY A 214 11.57 -7.82 -22.34
C GLY A 214 13.03 -7.37 -22.42
N ASP A 215 13.70 -7.77 -23.50
CA ASP A 215 15.01 -7.27 -23.82
C ASP A 215 14.93 -5.72 -23.81
N VAL A 216 15.39 -5.10 -22.71
CA VAL A 216 15.51 -3.66 -22.61
C VAL A 216 16.68 -3.33 -23.53
N GLY A 217 16.37 -3.08 -24.80
CA GLY A 217 17.36 -2.78 -25.82
C GLY A 217 18.30 -1.72 -25.30
N GLY A 218 19.62 -1.97 -25.43
CA GLY A 218 20.69 -1.19 -24.80
C GLY A 218 20.79 0.30 -25.16
N ASP A 219 19.80 0.85 -25.87
CA ASP A 219 19.70 2.26 -26.24
C ASP A 219 18.53 2.99 -25.52
N SER A 220 17.78 2.29 -24.63
CA SER A 220 16.69 2.93 -23.89
C SER A 220 17.23 3.72 -22.70
N PRO A 221 16.80 4.98 -22.50
CA PRO A 221 17.19 5.73 -21.31
C PRO A 221 16.69 5.04 -20.05
N VAL A 222 17.55 4.93 -19.04
CA VAL A 222 17.20 4.37 -17.74
C VAL A 222 16.43 5.43 -16.96
N MET A 223 15.21 5.12 -16.54
CA MET A 223 14.38 6.06 -15.79
C MET A 223 14.74 6.11 -14.31
N HIS A 224 15.13 4.98 -13.74
CA HIS A 224 15.50 4.85 -12.33
C HIS A 224 16.85 4.19 -12.15
N ALA A 225 17.53 4.50 -11.06
CA ALA A 225 18.76 3.83 -10.67
C ALA A 225 18.52 2.35 -10.29
N LEU A 226 17.34 2.07 -9.75
CA LEU A 226 16.87 0.72 -9.45
C LEU A 226 15.43 0.56 -9.94
N GLU A 227 15.18 -0.47 -10.74
CA GLU A 227 13.84 -0.94 -11.08
C GLU A 227 13.53 -2.16 -10.19
N VAL A 228 12.50 -2.05 -9.37
CA VAL A 228 12.13 -3.05 -8.38
C VAL A 228 10.77 -3.64 -8.73
N LEU A 229 10.76 -4.96 -8.93
CA LEU A 229 9.57 -5.66 -9.38
C LEU A 229 9.17 -6.76 -8.40
N GLY A 230 7.85 -6.92 -8.20
CA GLY A 230 7.26 -8.06 -7.51
C GLY A 230 6.27 -8.79 -8.43
N ALA A 231 6.33 -10.10 -8.49
CA ALA A 231 5.36 -10.91 -9.24
C ALA A 231 5.04 -12.19 -8.49
N VAL A 232 3.76 -12.60 -8.48
CA VAL A 232 3.34 -13.88 -7.92
C VAL A 232 2.94 -14.82 -9.04
N HIS A 233 3.48 -16.02 -9.02
CA HIS A 233 3.12 -17.10 -9.95
C HIS A 233 2.48 -18.24 -9.18
N ASP A 234 1.31 -18.70 -9.62
CA ASP A 234 0.70 -19.91 -9.10
C ASP A 234 1.43 -21.15 -9.66
N ARG A 235 2.16 -21.84 -8.81
CA ARG A 235 2.84 -23.10 -9.10
C ARG A 235 2.02 -24.29 -8.60
N ALA A 236 2.43 -25.51 -8.96
CA ALA A 236 1.75 -26.72 -8.50
C ALA A 236 1.78 -26.85 -6.97
N GLU A 237 2.84 -26.36 -6.34
CA GLU A 237 3.05 -26.39 -4.89
C GLU A 237 2.35 -25.24 -4.16
N GLY A 238 1.89 -24.21 -4.89
CA GLY A 238 1.25 -23.01 -4.35
C GLY A 238 1.80 -21.71 -4.95
N PRO A 239 1.44 -20.53 -4.41
CA PRO A 239 1.89 -19.24 -4.92
C PRO A 239 3.38 -19.01 -4.62
N GLU A 240 4.12 -18.53 -5.60
CA GLU A 240 5.54 -18.17 -5.51
C GLU A 240 5.70 -16.68 -5.82
N LEU A 241 6.12 -15.89 -4.84
CA LEU A 241 6.51 -14.49 -5.03
C LEU A 241 7.96 -14.42 -5.48
N THR A 242 8.19 -13.79 -6.61
CA THR A 242 9.52 -13.44 -7.11
C THR A 242 9.74 -11.94 -6.94
N LEU A 243 10.82 -11.57 -6.27
CA LEU A 243 11.29 -10.19 -6.13
C LEU A 243 12.48 -10.01 -7.09
N THR A 244 12.47 -8.94 -7.86
CA THR A 244 13.51 -8.66 -8.86
C THR A 244 14.00 -7.22 -8.70
N VAL A 245 15.30 -7.03 -8.84
CA VAL A 245 15.93 -5.71 -8.97
C VAL A 245 16.72 -5.70 -10.26
N ALA A 246 16.51 -4.66 -11.09
CA ALA A 246 17.34 -4.36 -12.25
C ALA A 246 18.05 -3.02 -12.03
N TRP A 247 19.30 -2.91 -12.48
CA TRP A 247 20.14 -1.74 -12.27
C TRP A 247 21.18 -1.57 -13.41
N PRO A 248 21.60 -0.34 -13.70
CA PRO A 248 22.75 -0.08 -14.55
C PRO A 248 24.05 -0.61 -13.90
N GLU A 249 24.83 -1.43 -14.61
CA GLU A 249 26.07 -2.03 -14.09
C GLU A 249 27.09 -0.99 -13.61
N ALA A 250 27.05 0.21 -14.19
CA ALA A 250 27.93 1.31 -13.78
C ALA A 250 27.58 1.92 -12.41
N LEU A 251 26.35 1.69 -11.91
CA LEU A 251 25.86 2.33 -10.68
C LEU A 251 25.96 1.42 -9.45
N LEU A 252 25.79 0.12 -9.62
CA LEU A 252 25.76 -0.85 -8.54
C LEU A 252 26.38 -2.16 -8.99
N ASP A 253 27.10 -2.83 -8.11
CA ASP A 253 27.58 -4.19 -8.35
C ASP A 253 26.51 -5.25 -7.97
N GLU A 254 26.69 -6.45 -8.48
CA GLU A 254 25.76 -7.57 -8.22
C GLU A 254 25.65 -7.88 -6.73
N SER A 255 26.72 -7.71 -5.94
CA SER A 255 26.71 -8.00 -4.52
C SER A 255 25.82 -7.02 -3.74
N GLY A 256 25.85 -5.74 -4.10
CA GLY A 256 24.97 -4.72 -3.54
C GLY A 256 23.50 -4.95 -3.87
N ALA A 257 23.20 -5.30 -5.12
CA ALA A 257 21.85 -5.63 -5.55
C ALA A 257 21.29 -6.87 -4.85
N ARG A 258 22.10 -7.93 -4.71
CA ARG A 258 21.72 -9.13 -3.95
C ARG A 258 21.48 -8.83 -2.47
N ALA A 259 22.34 -8.01 -1.86
CA ALA A 259 22.15 -7.61 -0.47
C ALA A 259 20.82 -6.87 -0.24
N LEU A 260 20.42 -6.02 -1.17
CA LEU A 260 19.10 -5.36 -1.14
C LEU A 260 17.96 -6.37 -1.29
N LEU A 261 18.04 -7.28 -2.25
CA LEU A 261 17.03 -8.33 -2.47
C LEU A 261 16.85 -9.24 -1.25
N ASP A 262 17.95 -9.72 -0.70
CA ASP A 262 17.95 -10.57 0.50
C ASP A 262 17.42 -9.80 1.72
N GLY A 263 17.78 -8.51 1.81
CA GLY A 263 17.25 -7.60 2.80
C GLY A 263 15.73 -7.46 2.68
N TRP A 264 15.22 -7.22 1.48
CA TRP A 264 13.79 -7.09 1.23
C TRP A 264 13.02 -8.37 1.57
N ALA A 265 13.49 -9.52 1.09
CA ALA A 265 12.90 -10.80 1.44
C ALA A 265 12.90 -11.06 2.97
N ALA A 266 13.97 -10.69 3.66
CA ALA A 266 14.06 -10.84 5.12
C ALA A 266 13.12 -9.89 5.87
N MET A 267 12.96 -8.63 5.42
CA MET A 267 11.96 -7.72 6.01
C MET A 267 10.54 -8.26 5.82
N LEU A 268 10.19 -8.75 4.63
CA LEU A 268 8.88 -9.37 4.37
C LEU A 268 8.64 -10.59 5.26
N ALA A 269 9.65 -11.44 5.46
CA ALA A 269 9.55 -12.57 6.39
C ALA A 269 9.31 -12.10 7.83
N GLY A 270 9.96 -10.99 8.24
CA GLY A 270 9.72 -10.35 9.53
C GLY A 270 8.29 -9.84 9.70
N LEU A 271 7.70 -9.23 8.65
CA LEU A 271 6.29 -8.82 8.69
C LEU A 271 5.34 -10.02 8.89
N VAL A 272 5.62 -11.13 8.22
CA VAL A 272 4.86 -12.38 8.40
C VAL A 272 5.02 -12.93 9.83
N ALA A 273 6.24 -12.93 10.37
CA ALA A 273 6.49 -13.37 11.73
C ALA A 273 5.75 -12.50 12.76
N HIS A 274 5.68 -11.18 12.56
CA HIS A 274 4.93 -10.26 13.40
C HIS A 274 3.44 -10.62 13.47
N VAL A 275 2.82 -10.84 12.31
CA VAL A 275 1.39 -11.22 12.24
C VAL A 275 1.13 -12.60 12.83
N SER A 276 2.06 -13.55 12.64
CA SER A 276 1.98 -14.88 13.27
C SER A 276 2.04 -14.82 14.80
N GLY A 277 2.64 -13.77 15.37
CA GLY A 277 2.63 -13.45 16.79
C GLY A 277 1.42 -12.62 17.24
N ALA A 278 0.32 -12.62 16.48
CA ALA A 278 -0.88 -11.81 16.70
C ALA A 278 -0.67 -10.28 16.61
N GLY A 279 0.35 -9.85 15.85
CA GLY A 279 0.54 -8.45 15.48
C GLY A 279 -0.43 -8.04 14.38
N GLY A 280 -0.67 -6.72 14.26
CA GLY A 280 -1.59 -6.14 13.29
C GLY A 280 -2.19 -4.84 13.80
N GLY A 281 -3.40 -4.54 13.37
CA GLY A 281 -4.23 -3.45 13.87
C GLY A 281 -4.54 -2.38 12.83
N TYR A 282 -5.41 -1.48 13.22
CA TYR A 282 -5.94 -0.40 12.40
C TYR A 282 -4.98 0.79 12.30
N THR A 283 -5.27 1.62 11.33
CA THR A 283 -4.64 2.92 11.11
C THR A 283 -5.73 4.00 10.94
N PRO A 284 -5.41 5.30 11.05
CA PRO A 284 -6.40 6.37 10.90
C PRO A 284 -7.23 6.30 9.62
N SER A 285 -6.64 5.88 8.50
CA SER A 285 -7.34 5.76 7.22
C SER A 285 -8.43 4.68 7.18
N ASP A 286 -8.44 3.76 8.14
CA ASP A 286 -9.49 2.75 8.27
C ASP A 286 -10.79 3.34 8.85
N PHE A 287 -10.73 4.54 9.44
CA PHE A 287 -11.86 5.26 10.06
C PHE A 287 -12.11 6.62 9.38
N PRO A 288 -12.49 6.65 8.10
CA PRO A 288 -12.52 7.87 7.29
C PRO A 288 -13.55 8.92 7.75
N LEU A 289 -14.50 8.55 8.60
CA LEU A 289 -15.55 9.43 9.09
C LEU A 289 -15.17 10.19 10.36
N VAL A 290 -14.02 9.87 10.97
CA VAL A 290 -13.53 10.50 12.20
C VAL A 290 -12.07 10.88 12.06
N ALA A 291 -11.68 12.02 12.63
CA ALA A 291 -10.29 12.45 12.62
C ALA A 291 -9.54 11.85 13.82
N LEU A 292 -8.84 10.75 13.60
CA LEU A 292 -8.03 10.08 14.60
C LEU A 292 -6.55 10.15 14.22
N ASP A 293 -5.67 10.20 15.20
CA ASP A 293 -4.25 9.89 15.02
C ASP A 293 -3.95 8.44 15.40
N GLN A 294 -2.76 7.95 15.05
CA GLN A 294 -2.39 6.56 15.29
C GLN A 294 -2.39 6.18 16.78
N SER A 295 -2.02 7.10 17.67
CA SER A 295 -2.01 6.83 19.10
C SER A 295 -3.42 6.63 19.64
N ARG A 296 -4.38 7.44 19.18
CA ARG A 296 -5.78 7.28 19.56
C ARG A 296 -6.41 6.00 19.01
N VAL A 297 -6.02 5.60 17.79
CA VAL A 297 -6.45 4.30 17.24
C VAL A 297 -5.93 3.15 18.12
N GLU A 298 -4.64 3.17 18.50
CA GLU A 298 -4.06 2.13 19.37
C GLU A 298 -4.66 2.09 20.77
N GLU A 299 -5.02 3.25 21.33
CA GLU A 299 -5.78 3.33 22.60
C GLU A 299 -7.16 2.68 22.47
N LEU A 300 -7.90 3.02 21.40
CA LEU A 300 -9.23 2.45 21.16
C LEU A 300 -9.18 0.93 20.94
N GLU A 301 -8.21 0.41 20.22
CA GLU A 301 -8.00 -1.03 20.07
C GLU A 301 -7.75 -1.73 21.42
N ALA A 302 -7.02 -1.06 22.33
CA ALA A 302 -6.75 -1.58 23.65
C ALA A 302 -7.97 -1.50 24.60
N GLU A 303 -8.77 -0.42 24.49
CA GLU A 303 -9.97 -0.20 25.30
C GLU A 303 -11.14 -1.08 24.87
N VAL A 304 -11.26 -1.37 23.58
CA VAL A 304 -12.38 -2.07 22.96
C VAL A 304 -11.90 -3.30 22.20
N PRO A 305 -11.71 -4.44 22.89
CA PRO A 305 -11.34 -5.68 22.20
C PRO A 305 -12.38 -6.08 21.15
N GLY A 306 -11.94 -6.29 19.91
CA GLY A 306 -12.82 -6.59 18.79
C GLY A 306 -13.42 -5.35 18.14
N LEU A 307 -12.78 -4.18 18.29
CA LEU A 307 -13.13 -2.97 17.54
C LEU A 307 -13.25 -3.29 16.04
N VAL A 308 -14.39 -2.88 15.46
CA VAL A 308 -14.66 -3.09 14.02
C VAL A 308 -14.68 -1.76 13.28
N ASP A 309 -15.26 -0.72 13.88
CA ASP A 309 -15.38 0.59 13.26
C ASP A 309 -15.50 1.70 14.31
N VAL A 310 -15.20 2.94 13.93
CA VAL A 310 -15.35 4.15 14.73
C VAL A 310 -16.16 5.16 13.93
N LEU A 311 -17.35 5.47 14.42
CA LEU A 311 -18.30 6.32 13.73
C LEU A 311 -18.58 7.59 14.55
N PRO A 312 -18.81 8.74 13.90
CA PRO A 312 -19.34 9.91 14.60
C PRO A 312 -20.80 9.66 15.03
N VAL A 313 -21.18 10.18 16.16
CA VAL A 313 -22.61 10.15 16.56
C VAL A 313 -23.43 11.05 15.64
N SER A 314 -24.61 10.59 15.25
CA SER A 314 -25.58 11.43 14.55
C SER A 314 -26.17 12.50 15.52
N PRO A 315 -26.74 13.62 15.02
CA PRO A 315 -27.36 14.62 15.89
C PRO A 315 -28.43 14.07 16.82
N LEU A 316 -29.16 13.03 16.41
CA LEU A 316 -30.15 12.35 17.26
C LEU A 316 -29.46 11.53 18.36
N GLN A 317 -28.40 10.77 18.00
CA GLN A 317 -27.62 10.01 18.96
C GLN A 317 -26.89 10.91 19.95
N GLU A 318 -26.43 12.08 19.55
CA GLU A 318 -25.81 13.08 20.42
C GLU A 318 -26.81 13.57 21.47
N GLY A 319 -28.05 13.87 21.06
CA GLY A 319 -29.13 14.23 21.96
C GLY A 319 -29.50 13.12 22.99
N LEU A 320 -29.55 11.87 22.52
CA LEU A 320 -29.77 10.70 23.37
C LEU A 320 -28.63 10.50 24.38
N LEU A 321 -27.37 10.61 23.91
CA LEU A 321 -26.19 10.50 24.74
C LEU A 321 -26.12 11.60 25.80
N PHE A 322 -26.45 12.84 25.43
CA PHE A 322 -26.51 13.97 26.36
C PHE A 322 -27.47 13.65 27.54
N HIS A 323 -28.66 13.16 27.27
CA HIS A 323 -29.61 12.81 28.32
C HIS A 323 -29.13 11.65 29.20
N ALA A 324 -28.49 10.63 28.60
CA ALA A 324 -27.96 9.50 29.34
C ALA A 324 -26.78 9.89 30.26
N LEU A 325 -25.96 10.86 29.86
CA LEU A 325 -24.81 11.34 30.66
C LEU A 325 -25.21 12.41 31.68
N PHE A 326 -26.28 13.19 31.42
CA PHE A 326 -26.69 14.28 32.28
C PHE A 326 -27.41 13.82 33.55
N ASP A 327 -28.13 12.71 33.48
CA ASP A 327 -28.89 12.15 34.59
C ASP A 327 -28.40 10.76 35.00
N GLU A 328 -27.24 10.71 35.66
CA GLU A 328 -26.61 9.46 36.13
C GLU A 328 -27.47 8.67 37.15
N GLN A 329 -28.50 9.28 37.72
CA GLN A 329 -29.37 8.67 38.75
C GLN A 329 -30.82 8.49 38.29
N GLY A 330 -31.19 8.98 37.14
CA GLY A 330 -32.51 8.84 36.55
C GLY A 330 -32.71 7.52 35.79
N THR A 331 -33.99 7.15 35.61
CA THR A 331 -34.30 6.07 34.68
C THR A 331 -34.05 6.57 33.25
N ASP A 332 -33.24 5.88 32.48
CA ASP A 332 -33.03 6.23 31.08
C ASP A 332 -34.37 6.29 30.35
N VAL A 333 -34.77 7.49 29.94
CA VAL A 333 -36.06 7.76 29.29
C VAL A 333 -36.20 7.17 27.91
N TYR A 334 -35.11 6.67 27.35
CA TYR A 334 -35.04 6.05 26.00
C TYR A 334 -34.99 4.52 26.05
N VAL A 335 -34.98 3.92 27.25
CA VAL A 335 -35.10 2.47 27.40
C VAL A 335 -36.55 2.07 27.29
N GLU A 336 -36.92 1.39 26.23
CA GLU A 336 -38.23 0.78 26.06
C GLU A 336 -38.16 -0.71 26.40
N GLN A 337 -39.11 -1.17 27.18
CA GLN A 337 -39.28 -2.58 27.51
C GLN A 337 -40.54 -3.12 26.86
N LEU A 338 -40.39 -4.10 25.96
CA LEU A 338 -41.48 -4.84 25.36
C LEU A 338 -41.61 -6.21 26.07
N ILE A 339 -42.74 -6.45 26.71
CA ILE A 339 -43.03 -7.73 27.34
C ILE A 339 -43.98 -8.52 26.45
N LEU A 340 -43.50 -9.65 25.92
CA LEU A 340 -44.27 -10.56 25.09
C LEU A 340 -44.57 -11.86 25.85
N GLY A 341 -45.87 -12.22 25.95
CA GLY A 341 -46.30 -13.52 26.43
C GLY A 341 -46.24 -14.53 25.27
N LEU A 342 -45.48 -15.63 25.43
CA LEU A 342 -45.42 -16.72 24.47
C LEU A 342 -46.14 -17.94 25.04
N GLU A 343 -47.09 -18.52 24.30
CA GLU A 343 -47.80 -19.72 24.66
C GLU A 343 -47.22 -20.93 23.88
N GLY A 344 -47.00 -22.05 24.56
CA GLY A 344 -46.46 -23.27 23.96
C GLY A 344 -45.06 -23.61 24.45
N PRO A 345 -44.47 -24.69 23.92
CA PRO A 345 -43.11 -25.10 24.26
C PRO A 345 -42.09 -24.11 23.66
N VAL A 346 -41.46 -23.30 24.48
CA VAL A 346 -40.43 -22.35 24.08
C VAL A 346 -39.09 -22.79 24.66
N ASP A 347 -38.07 -22.94 23.82
CA ASP A 347 -36.70 -23.07 24.24
C ASP A 347 -36.05 -21.68 24.35
N PRO A 348 -35.70 -21.23 25.57
CA PRO A 348 -35.15 -19.87 25.76
C PRO A 348 -33.78 -19.69 25.10
N ALA A 349 -32.99 -20.77 24.92
CA ALA A 349 -31.67 -20.69 24.29
C ALA A 349 -31.79 -20.49 22.78
N ILE A 350 -32.68 -21.24 22.14
CA ILE A 350 -32.98 -21.07 20.71
C ILE A 350 -33.58 -19.68 20.47
N LEU A 351 -34.51 -19.24 21.26
CA LEU A 351 -35.12 -17.91 21.10
C LEU A 351 -34.09 -16.81 21.23
N ARG A 352 -33.21 -16.88 22.23
CA ARG A 352 -32.11 -15.89 22.38
C ARG A 352 -31.18 -15.88 21.21
N SER A 353 -30.72 -17.06 20.72
CA SER A 353 -29.81 -17.13 19.57
C SER A 353 -30.47 -16.64 18.28
N SER A 354 -31.81 -16.85 18.14
CA SER A 354 -32.54 -16.34 16.98
C SER A 354 -32.62 -14.80 16.98
N TRP A 355 -32.83 -14.20 18.16
CA TRP A 355 -32.80 -12.74 18.30
C TRP A 355 -31.41 -12.18 18.07
N GLN A 356 -30.38 -12.86 18.58
CA GLN A 356 -29.00 -12.44 18.32
C GLN A 356 -28.63 -12.44 16.82
N ALA A 357 -29.05 -13.49 16.11
CA ALA A 357 -28.81 -13.60 14.65
C ALA A 357 -29.55 -12.55 13.79
N LEU A 358 -30.49 -11.79 14.37
CA LEU A 358 -31.11 -10.65 13.71
C LEU A 358 -30.35 -9.34 13.93
N LEU A 359 -29.43 -9.32 14.90
CA LEU A 359 -28.58 -8.17 15.20
C LEU A 359 -27.21 -8.26 14.55
N ASP A 360 -26.76 -9.49 14.23
CA ASP A 360 -25.49 -9.79 13.53
C ASP A 360 -25.67 -9.69 12.00
#